data_b52c2260c048585eb772b2af1e56862b
#
_entry.id   b52c2260c048585eb772b2af1e56862b
#
_cell.length_a   1.000
_cell.length_b   1.000
_cell.length_c   1.000
_cell.angle_alpha   90.00
_cell.angle_beta   90.00
_cell.angle_gamma   90.00
#
_symmetry.space_group_name_H-M   'P 1'
#
loop_
_entity.id
_entity.type
_entity.pdbx_description
1 polymer ?
#
loop_
_entity_poly.entity_id
_entity_poly.type
_entity_poly.pdbx_seq_one_letter_code
_entity_poly.pdbx_strand_id
1 'polypeptide(L)'
;MASTKPILAVGTMDSKGSEIAYIAACIRKTGCTVLMVDVGCSTVTSKHNNIKPDVSREEVASFHPAANADRVKKPRHDFSDRGEAVTFMGEALVGYCNANRSEFSGIIGIGGSGGTALITPSMRSLPVGFPKVMVSTMASGDVAPYVGCTDITMMYSVADVAGINKISSVVMGNAANCMSGMVRWGCNLKSGLGGSQKPTLGMTMFGVTTPCCDAVRESLQDDYEVVVFHATGSGGRALEKLVSSGLVSGILDLTTTEVADEVVGGVLSAGPERMDAIVQSGLPCVMSLGALDMVNFGGRETVPAQWNGRLLHVHNSEVTLMRTSVEENRKIAAFIAKKINQSIGPLTLLIPEKGVSIIDVPGMPFHDSEADKALFEELEKLVQQTEKRKIVKVPCAINDPLFAQEAVREFKKITSFEVKLDCTDEEHSPIQIPAAVPGPRDEILHRLKAVVASGKPIVGGGAGTGISAKFEEKGGADLIVVYNSGMFRMGGHGSLAGLMPYKDANAIMLQMG
;
A
#
# COMPACT_ATOMS: atom_id res chain seq x y z
N MET A 1 1.05 -20.83 16.64
CA MET A 1 0.06 -21.78 16.10
C MET A 1 -0.26 -21.35 14.67
N ALA A 2 -0.49 -22.27 13.72
CA ALA A 2 -0.96 -21.91 12.39
C ALA A 2 -2.35 -21.26 12.52
N SER A 3 -2.69 -20.29 11.65
CA SER A 3 -4.03 -19.73 11.58
C SER A 3 -5.06 -20.85 11.42
N THR A 4 -6.11 -20.85 12.20
CA THR A 4 -7.22 -21.80 12.06
C THR A 4 -8.08 -21.50 10.82
N LYS A 5 -7.97 -20.25 10.28
CA LYS A 5 -8.72 -19.81 9.10
C LYS A 5 -8.07 -20.29 7.81
N PRO A 6 -8.84 -20.75 6.82
CA PRO A 6 -8.31 -21.26 5.57
C PRO A 6 -7.67 -20.17 4.69
N ILE A 7 -6.81 -20.57 3.79
CA ILE A 7 -6.31 -19.80 2.65
C ILE A 7 -7.27 -20.05 1.47
N LEU A 8 -7.66 -19.00 0.73
CA LEU A 8 -8.41 -19.16 -0.51
C LEU A 8 -7.45 -19.43 -1.66
N ALA A 9 -7.60 -20.58 -2.35
CA ALA A 9 -6.91 -20.90 -3.59
C ALA A 9 -7.89 -20.69 -4.75
N VAL A 10 -7.71 -19.61 -5.50
CA VAL A 10 -8.69 -19.09 -6.47
C VAL A 10 -8.22 -19.29 -7.90
N GLY A 11 -9.10 -19.74 -8.77
CA GLY A 11 -8.85 -19.79 -10.22
C GLY A 11 -10.03 -20.29 -11.03
N THR A 12 -9.90 -20.18 -12.35
CA THR A 12 -10.89 -20.67 -13.30
C THR A 12 -10.80 -22.20 -13.40
N MET A 13 -11.54 -22.93 -12.55
CA MET A 13 -11.42 -24.39 -12.45
C MET A 13 -11.95 -25.15 -13.68
N ASP A 14 -12.66 -24.49 -14.57
CA ASP A 14 -12.98 -25.00 -15.91
C ASP A 14 -11.73 -25.28 -16.77
N SER A 15 -10.64 -24.57 -16.53
CA SER A 15 -9.39 -24.66 -17.27
C SER A 15 -8.14 -24.88 -16.43
N LYS A 16 -8.17 -24.57 -15.12
CA LYS A 16 -7.02 -24.58 -14.19
C LYS A 16 -7.26 -25.42 -12.93
N GLY A 17 -8.21 -26.34 -12.98
CA GLY A 17 -8.59 -27.13 -11.80
C GLY A 17 -7.44 -27.97 -11.25
N SER A 18 -6.60 -28.57 -12.12
CA SER A 18 -5.44 -29.36 -11.70
C SER A 18 -4.37 -28.54 -10.99
N GLU A 19 -4.13 -27.32 -11.49
CA GLU A 19 -3.14 -26.39 -10.94
C GLU A 19 -3.58 -25.88 -9.56
N ILE A 20 -4.86 -25.54 -9.40
CA ILE A 20 -5.42 -25.12 -8.11
C ILE A 20 -5.37 -26.26 -7.11
N ALA A 21 -5.76 -27.46 -7.50
CA ALA A 21 -5.67 -28.64 -6.64
C ALA A 21 -4.23 -28.94 -6.22
N TYR A 22 -3.25 -28.74 -7.11
CA TYR A 22 -1.84 -28.89 -6.79
C TYR A 22 -1.38 -27.86 -5.76
N ILE A 23 -1.71 -26.55 -5.97
CA ILE A 23 -1.41 -25.47 -5.01
C ILE A 23 -2.04 -25.80 -3.65
N ALA A 24 -3.32 -26.20 -3.63
CA ALA A 24 -4.02 -26.56 -2.41
C ALA A 24 -3.36 -27.74 -1.69
N ALA A 25 -2.91 -28.76 -2.42
CA ALA A 25 -2.17 -29.89 -1.86
C ALA A 25 -0.83 -29.44 -1.26
N CYS A 26 -0.10 -28.54 -1.91
CA CYS A 26 1.15 -27.97 -1.39
C CYS A 26 0.90 -27.16 -0.11
N ILE A 27 -0.14 -26.33 -0.05
CA ILE A 27 -0.53 -25.57 1.15
C ILE A 27 -0.86 -26.54 2.31
N ARG A 28 -1.67 -27.58 2.06
CA ARG A 28 -2.02 -28.58 3.09
C ARG A 28 -0.78 -29.29 3.67
N LYS A 29 0.23 -29.55 2.84
CA LYS A 29 1.52 -30.13 3.31
C LYS A 29 2.26 -29.23 4.29
N THR A 30 2.04 -27.90 4.24
CA THR A 30 2.62 -26.98 5.21
C THR A 30 1.86 -26.92 6.55
N GLY A 31 0.73 -27.63 6.66
CA GLY A 31 -0.14 -27.61 7.85
C GLY A 31 -1.15 -26.45 7.86
N CYS A 32 -1.27 -25.68 6.78
CA CYS A 32 -2.32 -24.67 6.63
C CYS A 32 -3.58 -25.29 6.02
N THR A 33 -4.74 -24.78 6.43
CA THR A 33 -6.03 -25.12 5.80
C THR A 33 -6.24 -24.30 4.54
N VAL A 34 -6.94 -24.85 3.55
CA VAL A 34 -7.18 -24.19 2.26
C VAL A 34 -8.54 -24.55 1.69
N LEU A 35 -9.23 -23.57 1.11
CA LEU A 35 -10.45 -23.73 0.32
C LEU A 35 -10.14 -23.44 -1.15
N MET A 36 -10.57 -24.33 -2.03
CA MET A 36 -10.49 -24.14 -3.48
C MET A 36 -11.74 -23.40 -3.95
N VAL A 37 -11.56 -22.24 -4.58
CA VAL A 37 -12.63 -21.35 -5.04
C VAL A 37 -12.65 -21.36 -6.57
N ASP A 38 -13.78 -21.78 -7.15
CA ASP A 38 -13.97 -21.77 -8.59
C ASP A 38 -14.54 -20.40 -9.06
N VAL A 39 -13.83 -19.77 -9.98
CA VAL A 39 -14.26 -18.53 -10.67
C VAL A 39 -14.31 -18.75 -12.20
N GLY A 40 -14.58 -19.97 -12.64
CA GLY A 40 -14.65 -20.35 -14.05
C GLY A 40 -15.78 -19.62 -14.78
N CYS A 41 -15.45 -19.12 -15.97
CA CYS A 41 -16.36 -18.35 -16.84
C CYS A 41 -16.78 -19.12 -18.10
N SER A 42 -16.30 -20.38 -18.31
CA SER A 42 -16.63 -21.19 -19.49
C SER A 42 -17.78 -22.13 -19.23
N THR A 43 -18.60 -22.35 -20.29
CA THR A 43 -19.64 -23.38 -20.31
C THR A 43 -19.06 -24.79 -20.54
N VAL A 44 -17.84 -24.87 -21.10
CA VAL A 44 -17.16 -26.12 -21.41
C VAL A 44 -16.32 -26.52 -20.22
N THR A 45 -16.75 -27.54 -19.50
CA THR A 45 -15.89 -28.23 -18.53
C THR A 45 -14.86 -29.06 -19.29
N SER A 46 -13.57 -28.88 -18.96
CA SER A 46 -12.54 -29.73 -19.53
C SER A 46 -12.83 -31.20 -19.12
N LYS A 47 -12.65 -32.12 -20.05
CA LYS A 47 -12.92 -33.57 -19.85
C LYS A 47 -12.11 -34.22 -18.70
N HIS A 48 -11.19 -33.47 -18.08
CA HIS A 48 -10.29 -33.93 -17.01
C HIS A 48 -10.64 -33.40 -15.62
N ASN A 49 -11.81 -32.76 -15.44
CA ASN A 49 -12.09 -32.03 -14.21
C ASN A 49 -13.09 -32.77 -13.29
N ASN A 50 -12.61 -33.85 -12.65
CA ASN A 50 -13.31 -34.46 -11.51
C ASN A 50 -13.00 -33.76 -10.17
N ILE A 51 -12.35 -32.59 -10.20
CA ILE A 51 -11.96 -31.86 -9.01
C ILE A 51 -13.13 -30.97 -8.59
N LYS A 52 -13.66 -31.25 -7.40
CA LYS A 52 -14.77 -30.49 -6.82
C LYS A 52 -14.20 -29.27 -6.08
N PRO A 53 -14.63 -28.04 -6.36
CA PRO A 53 -14.30 -26.89 -5.54
C PRO A 53 -14.93 -26.97 -4.16
N ASP A 54 -14.33 -26.32 -3.17
CA ASP A 54 -14.92 -26.12 -1.85
C ASP A 54 -15.96 -25.00 -1.91
N VAL A 55 -15.72 -23.95 -2.74
CA VAL A 55 -16.65 -22.86 -3.04
C VAL A 55 -16.92 -22.86 -4.55
N SER A 56 -18.17 -23.01 -4.93
CA SER A 56 -18.57 -23.11 -6.32
C SER A 56 -18.65 -21.72 -6.99
N ARG A 57 -18.56 -21.68 -8.31
CA ARG A 57 -18.71 -20.43 -9.08
C ARG A 57 -20.11 -19.81 -8.95
N GLU A 58 -21.12 -20.63 -8.75
CA GLU A 58 -22.50 -20.21 -8.52
C GLU A 58 -22.62 -19.49 -7.17
N GLU A 59 -21.93 -20.01 -6.16
CA GLU A 59 -21.83 -19.37 -4.85
C GLU A 59 -21.10 -18.03 -4.94
N VAL A 60 -19.94 -17.97 -5.60
CA VAL A 60 -19.22 -16.71 -5.83
C VAL A 60 -20.10 -15.71 -6.59
N ALA A 61 -20.76 -16.14 -7.68
CA ALA A 61 -21.62 -15.29 -8.51
C ALA A 61 -22.80 -14.67 -7.72
N SER A 62 -23.26 -15.33 -6.64
CA SER A 62 -24.33 -14.80 -5.79
C SER A 62 -23.95 -13.52 -5.05
N PHE A 63 -22.66 -13.21 -4.93
CA PHE A 63 -22.14 -11.99 -4.29
C PHE A 63 -21.95 -10.82 -5.25
N HIS A 64 -22.34 -10.95 -6.52
CA HIS A 64 -22.26 -9.84 -7.46
C HIS A 64 -23.25 -8.72 -7.07
N PRO A 65 -22.85 -7.42 -7.08
CA PRO A 65 -23.73 -6.31 -6.67
C PRO A 65 -25.07 -6.23 -7.42
N ALA A 66 -25.08 -6.66 -8.70
CA ALA A 66 -26.29 -6.75 -9.54
C ALA A 66 -26.88 -8.18 -9.60
N ALA A 67 -26.61 -9.02 -8.59
CA ALA A 67 -27.14 -10.38 -8.54
C ALA A 67 -28.66 -10.34 -8.28
N ASN A 68 -29.44 -10.30 -9.36
CA ASN A 68 -30.85 -10.69 -9.30
C ASN A 68 -30.93 -12.22 -9.28
N ALA A 69 -31.90 -12.78 -8.55
CA ALA A 69 -32.06 -14.23 -8.39
C ALA A 69 -32.09 -15.01 -9.73
N ASP A 70 -32.48 -14.38 -10.83
CA ASP A 70 -32.53 -14.98 -12.16
C ASP A 70 -31.16 -14.98 -12.87
N ARG A 71 -30.30 -13.98 -12.65
CA ARG A 71 -28.93 -13.94 -13.20
C ARG A 71 -27.99 -14.94 -12.51
N VAL A 72 -28.16 -15.14 -11.21
CA VAL A 72 -27.40 -16.12 -10.43
C VAL A 72 -27.63 -17.55 -10.90
N LYS A 73 -28.86 -17.86 -11.35
CA LYS A 73 -29.24 -19.21 -11.85
C LYS A 73 -28.70 -19.52 -13.25
N LYS A 74 -28.25 -18.48 -14.02
CA LYS A 74 -27.76 -18.65 -15.39
C LYS A 74 -26.48 -17.83 -15.67
N PRO A 75 -25.40 -17.96 -14.89
CA PRO A 75 -24.21 -17.10 -15.06
C PRO A 75 -23.48 -17.33 -16.39
N ARG A 76 -23.89 -18.32 -17.20
CA ARG A 76 -23.18 -18.76 -18.41
C ARG A 76 -23.86 -18.43 -19.74
N HIS A 77 -25.14 -18.13 -19.73
CA HIS A 77 -25.92 -18.05 -20.98
C HIS A 77 -26.28 -16.63 -21.43
N ASP A 78 -26.06 -15.64 -20.54
CA ASP A 78 -26.48 -14.25 -20.80
C ASP A 78 -25.33 -13.31 -21.17
N PHE A 79 -24.06 -13.78 -21.22
CA PHE A 79 -22.92 -12.93 -21.57
C PHE A 79 -22.69 -12.96 -23.09
N SER A 80 -22.58 -11.78 -23.70
CA SER A 80 -22.32 -11.62 -25.12
C SER A 80 -20.92 -12.10 -25.52
N ASP A 81 -19.96 -11.97 -24.58
CA ASP A 81 -18.59 -12.40 -24.80
C ASP A 81 -17.89 -12.85 -23.50
N ARG A 82 -16.65 -13.35 -23.67
CA ARG A 82 -15.79 -13.81 -22.58
C ARG A 82 -15.35 -12.67 -21.66
N GLY A 83 -15.15 -11.45 -22.17
CA GLY A 83 -14.70 -10.30 -21.41
C GLY A 83 -15.74 -9.88 -20.39
N GLU A 84 -17.01 -9.85 -20.81
CA GLU A 84 -18.14 -9.54 -19.94
C GLU A 84 -18.27 -10.57 -18.79
N ALA A 85 -18.11 -11.86 -19.10
CA ALA A 85 -18.14 -12.93 -18.10
C ALA A 85 -16.98 -12.82 -17.08
N VAL A 86 -15.78 -12.46 -17.53
CA VAL A 86 -14.61 -12.24 -16.68
C VAL A 86 -14.84 -11.05 -15.75
N THR A 87 -15.39 -9.95 -16.28
CA THR A 87 -15.70 -8.74 -15.49
C THR A 87 -16.73 -9.05 -14.41
N PHE A 88 -17.85 -9.67 -14.79
CA PHE A 88 -18.91 -10.07 -13.86
C PHE A 88 -18.37 -10.97 -12.73
N MET A 89 -17.63 -12.01 -13.08
CA MET A 89 -17.10 -12.93 -12.07
C MET A 89 -16.03 -12.26 -11.18
N GLY A 90 -15.27 -11.32 -11.74
CA GLY A 90 -14.32 -10.50 -10.96
C GLY A 90 -15.02 -9.65 -9.91
N GLU A 91 -16.11 -8.95 -10.28
CA GLU A 91 -16.93 -8.17 -9.35
C GLU A 91 -17.61 -9.05 -8.29
N ALA A 92 -18.10 -10.23 -8.70
CA ALA A 92 -18.66 -11.21 -7.79
C ALA A 92 -17.62 -11.71 -6.76
N LEU A 93 -16.38 -11.98 -7.21
CA LEU A 93 -15.30 -12.41 -6.33
C LEU A 93 -14.89 -11.30 -5.34
N VAL A 94 -14.92 -10.03 -5.75
CA VAL A 94 -14.73 -8.89 -4.85
C VAL A 94 -15.82 -8.90 -3.76
N GLY A 95 -17.08 -9.05 -4.14
CA GLY A 95 -18.21 -9.15 -3.21
C GLY A 95 -18.05 -10.32 -2.22
N TYR A 96 -17.71 -11.50 -2.73
CA TYR A 96 -17.44 -12.69 -1.91
C TYR A 96 -16.32 -12.48 -0.90
N CYS A 97 -15.19 -11.96 -1.34
CA CYS A 97 -14.04 -11.71 -0.46
C CYS A 97 -14.33 -10.68 0.62
N ASN A 98 -15.07 -9.62 0.28
CA ASN A 98 -15.43 -8.57 1.25
C ASN A 98 -16.43 -9.08 2.29
N ALA A 99 -17.45 -9.84 1.87
CA ALA A 99 -18.46 -10.41 2.77
C ALA A 99 -17.88 -11.48 3.74
N ASN A 100 -16.91 -12.26 3.27
CA ASN A 100 -16.31 -13.36 4.04
C ASN A 100 -14.90 -13.03 4.56
N ARG A 101 -14.53 -11.74 4.63
CA ARG A 101 -13.16 -11.32 4.96
C ARG A 101 -12.64 -11.87 6.28
N SER A 102 -13.52 -12.03 7.27
CA SER A 102 -13.18 -12.60 8.57
C SER A 102 -12.95 -14.11 8.56
N GLU A 103 -13.34 -14.82 7.51
CA GLU A 103 -13.37 -16.28 7.47
C GLU A 103 -12.12 -16.92 6.85
N PHE A 104 -11.23 -16.13 6.25
CA PHE A 104 -10.00 -16.63 5.62
C PHE A 104 -8.77 -15.80 6.01
N SER A 105 -7.57 -16.36 5.83
CA SER A 105 -6.31 -15.79 6.30
C SER A 105 -5.37 -15.34 5.19
N GLY A 106 -5.68 -15.64 3.94
CA GLY A 106 -4.87 -15.26 2.77
C GLY A 106 -5.56 -15.68 1.49
N ILE A 107 -5.12 -15.12 0.37
CA ILE A 107 -5.63 -15.43 -0.97
C ILE A 107 -4.47 -15.70 -1.93
N ILE A 108 -4.50 -16.85 -2.60
CA ILE A 108 -3.58 -17.19 -3.68
C ILE A 108 -4.37 -17.44 -4.95
N GLY A 109 -3.97 -16.74 -6.03
CA GLY A 109 -4.56 -16.88 -7.36
C GLY A 109 -3.59 -17.47 -8.36
N ILE A 110 -4.12 -18.11 -9.41
CA ILE A 110 -3.33 -18.57 -10.55
C ILE A 110 -4.07 -18.32 -11.86
N GLY A 111 -3.37 -17.79 -12.88
CA GLY A 111 -3.97 -17.56 -14.20
C GLY A 111 -3.03 -16.97 -15.24
N GLY A 112 -3.51 -17.01 -16.49
CA GLY A 112 -3.00 -16.16 -17.57
C GLY A 112 -3.61 -14.76 -17.48
N SER A 113 -3.63 -13.99 -18.59
CA SER A 113 -4.14 -12.61 -18.63
C SER A 113 -5.57 -12.48 -18.08
N GLY A 114 -6.51 -13.31 -18.56
CA GLY A 114 -7.91 -13.27 -18.11
C GLY A 114 -8.07 -13.65 -16.62
N GLY A 115 -7.39 -14.71 -16.15
CA GLY A 115 -7.44 -15.12 -14.74
C GLY A 115 -6.80 -14.07 -13.81
N THR A 116 -5.71 -13.43 -14.23
CA THR A 116 -5.08 -12.35 -13.50
C THR A 116 -5.99 -11.14 -13.38
N ALA A 117 -6.59 -10.70 -14.50
CA ALA A 117 -7.54 -9.59 -14.54
C ALA A 117 -8.80 -9.85 -13.68
N LEU A 118 -9.26 -11.10 -13.62
CA LEU A 118 -10.42 -11.51 -12.82
C LEU A 118 -10.10 -11.50 -11.31
N ILE A 119 -8.94 -12.04 -10.90
CA ILE A 119 -8.64 -12.30 -9.49
C ILE A 119 -8.07 -11.06 -8.79
N THR A 120 -7.20 -10.29 -9.45
CA THR A 120 -6.50 -9.18 -8.79
C THR A 120 -7.40 -8.06 -8.25
N PRO A 121 -8.58 -7.73 -8.82
CA PRO A 121 -9.51 -6.79 -8.18
C PRO A 121 -9.93 -7.20 -6.76
N SER A 122 -10.19 -8.49 -6.52
CA SER A 122 -10.50 -8.99 -5.18
C SER A 122 -9.30 -8.88 -4.24
N MET A 123 -8.09 -9.12 -4.73
CA MET A 123 -6.87 -8.91 -3.94
C MET A 123 -6.66 -7.43 -3.60
N ARG A 124 -6.97 -6.52 -4.55
CA ARG A 124 -6.92 -5.07 -4.30
C ARG A 124 -7.97 -4.59 -3.30
N SER A 125 -9.13 -5.25 -3.19
CA SER A 125 -10.14 -4.88 -2.18
C SER A 125 -9.72 -5.23 -0.75
N LEU A 126 -8.84 -6.21 -0.57
CA LEU A 126 -8.32 -6.62 0.74
C LEU A 126 -7.32 -5.60 1.30
N PRO A 127 -7.16 -5.51 2.63
CA PRO A 127 -6.24 -4.55 3.27
C PRO A 127 -4.79 -4.75 2.87
N VAL A 128 -4.00 -3.70 3.01
CA VAL A 128 -2.53 -3.81 3.03
C VAL A 128 -2.10 -4.68 4.22
N GLY A 129 -1.08 -5.52 4.03
CA GLY A 129 -0.62 -6.50 5.02
C GLY A 129 -1.40 -7.82 5.04
N PHE A 130 -2.58 -7.89 4.41
CA PHE A 130 -3.29 -9.16 4.23
C PHE A 130 -2.55 -10.03 3.19
N PRO A 131 -2.25 -11.32 3.47
CA PRO A 131 -1.49 -12.19 2.58
C PRO A 131 -2.12 -12.36 1.19
N LYS A 132 -1.43 -11.95 0.12
CA LYS A 132 -1.88 -11.98 -1.26
C LYS A 132 -0.77 -12.45 -2.19
N VAL A 133 -0.99 -13.54 -2.92
CA VAL A 133 -0.06 -14.07 -3.92
C VAL A 133 -0.79 -14.35 -5.23
N MET A 134 -0.27 -13.86 -6.35
CA MET A 134 -0.81 -14.14 -7.68
C MET A 134 0.26 -14.78 -8.57
N VAL A 135 0.07 -16.04 -8.95
CA VAL A 135 0.90 -16.73 -9.94
C VAL A 135 0.35 -16.39 -11.33
N SER A 136 1.14 -15.71 -12.15
CA SER A 136 0.63 -15.14 -13.40
C SER A 136 1.65 -15.20 -14.53
N THR A 137 1.17 -15.48 -15.75
CA THR A 137 1.96 -15.29 -16.97
C THR A 137 2.24 -13.82 -17.25
N MET A 138 1.44 -12.90 -16.68
CA MET A 138 1.57 -11.45 -16.87
C MET A 138 2.61 -10.81 -15.96
N ALA A 139 3.13 -11.54 -14.97
CA ALA A 139 4.06 -11.00 -13.99
C ALA A 139 5.48 -10.75 -14.54
N SER A 140 5.74 -11.02 -15.82
CA SER A 140 6.98 -10.66 -16.52
C SER A 140 6.96 -9.29 -17.19
N GLY A 141 5.80 -8.62 -17.23
CA GLY A 141 5.60 -7.32 -17.88
C GLY A 141 5.14 -6.25 -16.89
N ASP A 142 4.38 -5.27 -17.40
CA ASP A 142 3.78 -4.25 -16.56
C ASP A 142 2.70 -4.85 -15.65
N VAL A 143 2.96 -4.79 -14.35
CA VAL A 143 2.05 -5.30 -13.32
C VAL A 143 1.22 -4.20 -12.64
N ALA A 144 1.50 -2.92 -12.93
CA ALA A 144 0.81 -1.79 -12.31
C ALA A 144 -0.73 -1.86 -12.40
N PRO A 145 -1.34 -2.26 -13.55
CA PRO A 145 -2.79 -2.39 -13.65
C PRO A 145 -3.38 -3.47 -12.71
N TYR A 146 -2.60 -4.49 -12.38
CA TYR A 146 -3.03 -5.60 -11.52
C TYR A 146 -2.85 -5.30 -10.04
N VAL A 147 -1.71 -4.73 -9.65
CA VAL A 147 -1.40 -4.48 -8.24
C VAL A 147 -1.99 -3.16 -7.72
N GLY A 148 -2.11 -2.14 -8.58
CA GLY A 148 -2.52 -0.80 -8.16
C GLY A 148 -1.64 -0.29 -7.02
N CYS A 149 -2.26 0.16 -5.92
CA CYS A 149 -1.56 0.60 -4.70
C CYS A 149 -1.68 -0.45 -3.58
N THR A 150 -1.60 -1.75 -3.91
CA THR A 150 -1.78 -2.86 -2.97
C THR A 150 -0.56 -3.79 -3.02
N ASP A 151 -0.20 -4.35 -1.88
CA ASP A 151 0.93 -5.25 -1.65
C ASP A 151 0.69 -6.69 -2.17
N ILE A 152 0.33 -6.83 -3.44
CA ILE A 152 0.16 -8.13 -4.08
C ILE A 152 1.52 -8.68 -4.51
N THR A 153 1.89 -9.87 -4.03
CA THR A 153 3.06 -10.58 -4.53
C THR A 153 2.73 -11.21 -5.88
N MET A 154 3.25 -10.63 -6.96
CA MET A 154 3.13 -11.18 -8.30
C MET A 154 4.29 -12.16 -8.57
N MET A 155 3.97 -13.44 -8.80
CA MET A 155 4.95 -14.48 -9.12
C MET A 155 4.81 -14.89 -10.58
N TYR A 156 5.88 -14.72 -11.35
CA TYR A 156 5.90 -15.12 -12.76
C TYR A 156 5.88 -16.64 -12.89
N SER A 157 4.94 -17.14 -13.69
CA SER A 157 4.78 -18.58 -13.92
C SER A 157 5.89 -19.22 -14.77
N VAL A 158 6.72 -18.38 -15.42
CA VAL A 158 7.83 -18.73 -16.33
C VAL A 158 7.33 -19.40 -17.63
N ALA A 159 6.49 -20.42 -17.48
CA ALA A 159 5.80 -21.09 -18.57
C ALA A 159 4.31 -20.76 -18.53
N ASP A 160 3.60 -21.05 -19.63
CA ASP A 160 2.13 -20.94 -19.60
C ASP A 160 1.55 -21.89 -18.54
N VAL A 161 0.49 -21.44 -17.91
CA VAL A 161 -0.25 -22.19 -16.90
C VAL A 161 -1.20 -23.17 -17.62
N ALA A 162 -0.63 -24.25 -18.15
CA ALA A 162 -1.33 -25.27 -18.92
C ALA A 162 -0.89 -26.68 -18.48
N GLY A 163 -1.49 -27.17 -17.40
CA GLY A 163 -1.15 -28.45 -16.79
C GLY A 163 0.05 -28.36 -15.83
N ILE A 164 0.27 -29.49 -15.11
CA ILE A 164 1.34 -29.63 -14.16
C ILE A 164 2.53 -30.33 -14.83
N ASN A 165 3.65 -29.62 -14.90
CA ASN A 165 4.91 -30.13 -15.43
C ASN A 165 6.07 -29.85 -14.44
N LYS A 166 7.28 -30.25 -14.78
CA LYS A 166 8.46 -30.08 -13.92
C LYS A 166 8.73 -28.62 -13.53
N ILE A 167 8.46 -27.67 -14.41
CA ILE A 167 8.69 -26.23 -14.17
C ILE A 167 7.52 -25.66 -13.36
N SER A 168 6.28 -25.83 -13.85
CA SER A 168 5.10 -25.28 -13.20
C SER A 168 4.90 -25.82 -11.79
N SER A 169 5.25 -27.09 -11.52
CA SER A 169 5.17 -27.68 -10.17
C SER A 169 6.09 -26.99 -9.17
N VAL A 170 7.32 -26.61 -9.58
CA VAL A 170 8.27 -25.90 -8.72
C VAL A 170 7.74 -24.49 -8.42
N VAL A 171 7.31 -23.75 -9.44
CA VAL A 171 6.82 -22.37 -9.26
C VAL A 171 5.55 -22.35 -8.39
N MET A 172 4.59 -23.22 -8.66
CA MET A 172 3.37 -23.34 -7.84
C MET A 172 3.66 -23.78 -6.41
N GLY A 173 4.63 -24.68 -6.22
CA GLY A 173 5.11 -25.09 -4.90
C GLY A 173 5.73 -23.93 -4.12
N ASN A 174 6.56 -23.11 -4.78
CA ASN A 174 7.15 -21.90 -4.19
C ASN A 174 6.05 -20.89 -3.80
N ALA A 175 5.06 -20.67 -4.67
CA ALA A 175 3.94 -19.78 -4.38
C ALA A 175 3.11 -20.25 -3.18
N ALA A 176 2.85 -21.56 -3.08
CA ALA A 176 2.14 -22.16 -1.95
C ALA A 176 2.90 -21.99 -0.62
N ASN A 177 4.23 -22.17 -0.66
CA ASN A 177 5.09 -21.95 0.52
C ASN A 177 5.18 -20.46 0.89
N CYS A 178 5.28 -19.56 -0.09
CA CYS A 178 5.25 -18.11 0.11
C CYS A 178 3.95 -17.71 0.83
N MET A 179 2.79 -18.12 0.32
CA MET A 179 1.48 -17.85 0.94
C MET A 179 1.40 -18.42 2.36
N SER A 180 1.82 -19.65 2.55
CA SER A 180 1.80 -20.30 3.87
C SER A 180 2.73 -19.60 4.87
N GLY A 181 3.88 -19.11 4.41
CA GLY A 181 4.81 -18.31 5.20
C GLY A 181 4.21 -16.96 5.63
N MET A 182 3.59 -16.24 4.68
CA MET A 182 2.92 -14.97 4.96
C MET A 182 1.80 -15.12 6.00
N VAL A 183 0.96 -16.14 5.87
CA VAL A 183 -0.14 -16.41 6.80
C VAL A 183 0.38 -16.72 8.21
N ARG A 184 1.43 -17.54 8.32
CA ARG A 184 2.06 -17.82 9.61
C ARG A 184 2.73 -16.61 10.23
N TRP A 185 3.36 -15.77 9.42
CA TRP A 185 4.00 -14.54 9.88
C TRP A 185 2.96 -13.52 10.37
N GLY A 186 1.86 -13.34 9.64
CA GLY A 186 0.77 -12.44 10.03
C GLY A 186 0.15 -12.79 11.39
N CYS A 187 0.12 -14.08 11.75
CA CYS A 187 -0.27 -14.52 13.08
C CYS A 187 0.73 -14.07 14.17
N ASN A 188 2.00 -13.89 13.82
CA ASN A 188 3.06 -13.48 14.76
C ASN A 188 3.16 -11.94 14.89
N LEU A 189 2.75 -11.16 13.88
CA LEU A 189 2.76 -9.69 13.96
C LEU A 189 1.82 -9.13 15.03
N LYS A 190 0.73 -9.81 15.33
CA LYS A 190 -0.14 -9.50 16.47
C LYS A 190 0.55 -9.66 17.83
N SER A 191 1.71 -10.29 17.88
CA SER A 191 2.53 -10.52 19.09
C SER A 191 3.71 -9.54 19.27
N GLY A 192 3.72 -8.39 18.58
CA GLY A 192 4.60 -7.26 18.95
C GLY A 192 6.05 -7.34 18.49
N LEU A 193 6.35 -7.96 17.34
CA LEU A 193 7.68 -7.88 16.73
C LEU A 193 7.86 -6.55 15.98
N GLY A 194 8.34 -5.52 16.69
CA GLY A 194 9.21 -4.48 16.11
C GLY A 194 8.58 -3.43 15.22
N GLY A 195 7.40 -2.88 15.57
CA GLY A 195 6.92 -1.61 15.02
C GLY A 195 7.02 -0.49 16.07
N SER A 196 7.08 0.76 15.64
CA SER A 196 6.85 1.90 16.50
C SER A 196 5.52 1.70 17.24
N GLN A 197 5.46 1.99 18.54
CA GLN A 197 4.19 1.98 19.29
C GLN A 197 3.42 3.29 19.10
N LYS A 198 3.99 4.25 18.33
CA LYS A 198 3.36 5.53 18.06
C LYS A 198 2.22 5.35 17.03
N PRO A 199 1.12 6.08 17.20
CA PRO A 199 0.08 6.12 16.17
C PRO A 199 0.64 6.59 14.83
N THR A 200 0.24 5.95 13.74
CA THR A 200 0.70 6.29 12.38
C THR A 200 -0.18 7.37 11.77
N LEU A 201 0.44 8.42 11.22
CA LEU A 201 -0.23 9.45 10.43
C LEU A 201 0.14 9.31 8.95
N GLY A 202 -0.85 9.46 8.07
CA GLY A 202 -0.60 9.59 6.64
C GLY A 202 -0.53 11.05 6.23
N MET A 203 0.53 11.45 5.51
CA MET A 203 0.71 12.83 5.04
C MET A 203 1.01 12.87 3.55
N THR A 204 0.31 13.75 2.80
CA THR A 204 0.63 14.01 1.39
C THR A 204 1.63 15.14 1.25
N MET A 205 2.55 15.00 0.29
CA MET A 205 3.60 15.97 -0.04
C MET A 205 3.82 16.04 -1.55
N PHE A 206 4.24 17.19 -2.01
CA PHE A 206 4.80 17.38 -3.36
C PHE A 206 6.04 18.26 -3.28
N GLY A 207 6.91 18.25 -4.31
CA GLY A 207 8.18 18.99 -4.26
C GLY A 207 8.05 20.46 -3.88
N VAL A 208 6.95 21.10 -4.29
CA VAL A 208 6.69 22.53 -4.04
C VAL A 208 6.04 22.84 -2.67
N THR A 209 5.73 21.82 -1.87
CA THR A 209 5.20 21.94 -0.50
C THR A 209 6.09 21.26 0.54
N THR A 210 7.24 20.74 0.13
CA THR A 210 8.20 20.02 0.99
C THR A 210 8.55 20.77 2.27
N PRO A 211 8.87 22.08 2.26
CA PRO A 211 9.23 22.79 3.50
C PRO A 211 8.12 22.75 4.56
N CYS A 212 6.86 22.90 4.16
CA CYS A 212 5.73 22.77 5.07
C CYS A 212 5.63 21.37 5.66
N CYS A 213 5.66 20.35 4.80
CA CYS A 213 5.50 18.95 5.20
C CYS A 213 6.63 18.49 6.13
N ASP A 214 7.87 18.90 5.86
CA ASP A 214 9.01 18.57 6.71
C ASP A 214 8.86 19.22 8.10
N ALA A 215 8.48 20.50 8.17
CA ALA A 215 8.25 21.21 9.44
C ALA A 215 7.12 20.56 10.26
N VAL A 216 6.02 20.14 9.62
CA VAL A 216 4.92 19.44 10.26
C VAL A 216 5.38 18.07 10.78
N ARG A 217 6.11 17.30 9.96
CA ARG A 217 6.64 15.99 10.33
C ARG A 217 7.58 16.08 11.53
N GLU A 218 8.53 17.01 11.51
CA GLU A 218 9.45 17.26 12.61
C GLU A 218 8.72 17.62 13.91
N SER A 219 7.66 18.41 13.82
CA SER A 219 6.87 18.81 14.98
C SER A 219 6.01 17.70 15.60
N LEU A 220 5.76 16.62 14.84
CA LEU A 220 4.90 15.51 15.28
C LEU A 220 5.68 14.22 15.55
N GLN A 221 6.96 14.12 15.18
CA GLN A 221 7.75 12.89 15.23
C GLN A 221 7.90 12.30 16.64
N ASP A 222 7.78 13.10 17.69
CA ASP A 222 7.88 12.61 19.07
C ASP A 222 6.63 11.84 19.51
N ASP A 223 5.46 12.23 19.01
CA ASP A 223 4.16 11.67 19.36
C ASP A 223 3.66 10.64 18.34
N TYR A 224 4.04 10.79 17.06
CA TYR A 224 3.49 10.03 15.92
C TYR A 224 4.57 9.50 14.99
N GLU A 225 4.25 8.42 14.28
CA GLU A 225 4.98 7.96 13.09
C GLU A 225 4.32 8.56 11.85
N VAL A 226 5.00 9.49 11.18
CA VAL A 226 4.45 10.18 10.00
C VAL A 226 4.94 9.52 8.72
N VAL A 227 4.04 8.87 7.99
CA VAL A 227 4.31 8.26 6.68
C VAL A 227 3.93 9.24 5.57
N VAL A 228 4.90 9.56 4.72
CA VAL A 228 4.75 10.57 3.66
C VAL A 228 4.45 9.91 2.32
N PHE A 229 3.44 10.44 1.61
CA PHE A 229 3.02 10.02 0.28
C PHE A 229 3.24 11.14 -0.72
N HIS A 230 4.01 10.86 -1.77
CA HIS A 230 4.23 11.84 -2.84
C HIS A 230 2.98 11.94 -3.71
N ALA A 231 2.35 13.11 -3.72
CA ALA A 231 1.08 13.39 -4.40
C ALA A 231 1.24 13.41 -5.93
N THR A 232 1.47 12.25 -6.52
CA THR A 232 1.70 12.00 -7.96
C THR A 232 0.67 11.03 -8.55
N GLY A 233 -0.55 11.05 -8.07
CA GLY A 233 -1.61 10.13 -8.44
C GLY A 233 -1.54 8.80 -7.67
N SER A 234 -0.41 8.14 -7.70
CA SER A 234 -0.20 6.90 -6.93
C SER A 234 -0.12 7.14 -5.42
N GLY A 235 0.45 8.28 -4.98
CA GLY A 235 0.61 8.60 -3.57
C GLY A 235 -0.71 8.85 -2.86
N GLY A 236 -1.62 9.63 -3.43
CA GLY A 236 -2.95 9.84 -2.89
C GLY A 236 -3.75 8.54 -2.82
N ARG A 237 -3.72 7.71 -3.89
CA ARG A 237 -4.35 6.38 -3.88
C ARG A 237 -3.75 5.45 -2.82
N ALA A 238 -2.43 5.50 -2.60
CA ALA A 238 -1.77 4.68 -1.58
C ALA A 238 -2.16 5.12 -0.16
N LEU A 239 -2.22 6.44 0.11
CA LEU A 239 -2.72 6.96 1.37
C LEU A 239 -4.15 6.47 1.63
N GLU A 240 -5.05 6.63 0.67
CA GLU A 240 -6.45 6.21 0.80
C GLU A 240 -6.57 4.69 1.00
N LYS A 241 -5.68 3.93 0.38
CA LYS A 241 -5.60 2.49 0.62
C LYS A 241 -5.17 2.14 2.05
N LEU A 242 -4.24 2.88 2.65
CA LEU A 242 -3.88 2.69 4.06
C LEU A 242 -5.00 3.12 5.00
N VAL A 243 -5.70 4.21 4.70
CA VAL A 243 -6.88 4.66 5.43
C VAL A 243 -7.94 3.57 5.46
N SER A 244 -8.33 3.05 4.28
CA SER A 244 -9.34 1.98 4.16
C SER A 244 -8.87 0.64 4.75
N SER A 245 -7.57 0.46 4.93
CA SER A 245 -6.98 -0.72 5.59
C SER A 245 -6.90 -0.60 7.12
N GLY A 246 -7.24 0.58 7.69
CA GLY A 246 -7.17 0.83 9.14
C GLY A 246 -5.74 0.90 9.68
N LEU A 247 -4.77 1.31 8.84
CA LEU A 247 -3.34 1.35 9.18
C LEU A 247 -2.85 2.74 9.57
N VAL A 248 -3.72 3.75 9.53
CA VAL A 248 -3.43 5.11 9.99
C VAL A 248 -4.45 5.56 11.02
N SER A 249 -4.01 6.41 11.94
CA SER A 249 -4.81 6.95 13.04
C SER A 249 -5.22 8.40 12.81
N GLY A 250 -4.69 9.05 11.77
CA GLY A 250 -5.01 10.42 11.41
C GLY A 250 -4.36 10.82 10.08
N ILE A 251 -4.81 11.92 9.51
CA ILE A 251 -4.50 12.32 8.14
C ILE A 251 -4.08 13.78 8.09
N LEU A 252 -2.98 14.05 7.39
CA LEU A 252 -2.46 15.37 7.06
C LEU A 252 -2.41 15.50 5.53
N ASP A 253 -3.54 15.73 4.90
CA ASP A 253 -3.64 15.85 3.43
C ASP A 253 -3.27 17.28 2.99
N LEU A 254 -1.99 17.63 3.18
CA LEU A 254 -1.49 18.99 3.00
C LEU A 254 -1.28 19.37 1.54
N THR A 255 -1.19 18.37 0.64
CA THR A 255 -0.91 18.57 -0.78
C THR A 255 -1.93 17.83 -1.62
N THR A 256 -2.80 18.60 -2.27
CA THR A 256 -3.97 18.07 -2.99
C THR A 256 -3.89 18.31 -4.52
N THR A 257 -2.68 18.51 -5.07
CA THR A 257 -2.42 18.77 -6.50
C THR A 257 -3.07 17.74 -7.44
N GLU A 258 -3.21 16.50 -6.99
CA GLU A 258 -3.86 15.40 -7.73
C GLU A 258 -5.32 15.72 -8.10
N VAL A 259 -5.98 16.60 -7.33
CA VAL A 259 -7.34 17.09 -7.64
C VAL A 259 -7.32 18.08 -8.82
N ALA A 260 -6.31 18.94 -8.91
CA ALA A 260 -6.15 19.82 -10.07
C ALA A 260 -5.95 18.99 -11.35
N ASP A 261 -5.13 17.95 -11.27
CA ASP A 261 -4.91 17.03 -12.40
C ASP A 261 -6.18 16.27 -12.79
N GLU A 262 -6.98 15.80 -11.82
CA GLU A 262 -8.26 15.13 -12.10
C GLU A 262 -9.26 16.06 -12.78
N VAL A 263 -9.39 17.30 -12.29
CA VAL A 263 -10.40 18.24 -12.78
C VAL A 263 -10.04 18.83 -14.14
N VAL A 264 -8.75 19.04 -14.41
CA VAL A 264 -8.26 19.74 -15.60
C VAL A 264 -7.69 18.78 -16.66
N GLY A 265 -7.26 17.59 -16.25
CA GLY A 265 -6.72 16.56 -17.17
C GLY A 265 -5.20 16.51 -17.18
N GLY A 266 -4.55 16.67 -16.05
CA GLY A 266 -3.13 16.41 -15.86
C GLY A 266 -2.83 14.91 -15.74
N VAL A 267 -1.53 14.58 -15.73
CA VAL A 267 -1.07 13.17 -15.73
C VAL A 267 -0.91 12.56 -14.34
N LEU A 268 -1.00 13.36 -13.28
CA LEU A 268 -0.84 12.91 -11.90
C LEU A 268 -2.18 12.79 -11.15
N SER A 269 -3.28 12.57 -11.86
CA SER A 269 -4.59 12.33 -11.24
C SER A 269 -4.58 11.07 -10.37
N ALA A 270 -5.18 11.15 -9.19
CA ALA A 270 -5.47 10.01 -8.34
C ALA A 270 -6.86 9.38 -8.63
N GLY A 271 -7.59 9.92 -9.58
CA GLY A 271 -8.94 9.49 -9.95
C GLY A 271 -10.06 10.25 -9.24
N PRO A 272 -11.30 10.06 -9.71
CA PRO A 272 -12.47 10.76 -9.17
C PRO A 272 -12.82 10.33 -7.73
N GLU A 273 -12.30 9.20 -7.25
CA GLU A 273 -12.47 8.71 -5.88
C GLU A 273 -11.51 9.37 -4.88
N ARG A 274 -10.60 10.25 -5.32
CA ARG A 274 -9.68 10.96 -4.42
C ARG A 274 -10.45 11.67 -3.29
N MET A 275 -10.01 11.48 -2.06
CA MET A 275 -10.62 11.92 -0.79
C MET A 275 -11.76 11.02 -0.27
N ASP A 276 -12.31 10.08 -1.02
CA ASP A 276 -13.47 9.30 -0.58
C ASP A 276 -13.16 8.44 0.66
N ALA A 277 -12.07 7.69 0.66
CA ALA A 277 -11.71 6.88 1.83
C ALA A 277 -11.38 7.78 3.05
N ILE A 278 -10.77 8.94 2.82
CA ILE A 278 -10.44 9.91 3.88
C ILE A 278 -11.71 10.40 4.57
N VAL A 279 -12.68 10.92 3.80
CA VAL A 279 -13.89 11.52 4.37
C VAL A 279 -14.83 10.49 4.99
N GLN A 280 -14.79 9.24 4.53
CA GLN A 280 -15.60 8.14 5.07
C GLN A 280 -14.94 7.39 6.24
N SER A 281 -13.67 7.64 6.53
CA SER A 281 -12.94 6.93 7.58
C SER A 281 -13.36 7.32 9.01
N GLY A 282 -13.89 8.51 9.19
CA GLY A 282 -14.13 9.08 10.51
C GLY A 282 -12.86 9.55 11.24
N LEU A 283 -11.68 9.36 10.66
CA LEU A 283 -10.40 9.77 11.26
C LEU A 283 -10.23 11.29 11.30
N PRO A 284 -9.49 11.82 12.28
CA PRO A 284 -9.12 13.23 12.29
C PRO A 284 -8.29 13.57 11.05
N CYS A 285 -8.70 14.62 10.34
CA CYS A 285 -8.06 15.05 9.10
C CYS A 285 -7.81 16.56 9.10
N VAL A 286 -6.56 16.96 8.87
CA VAL A 286 -6.22 18.31 8.44
C VAL A 286 -5.87 18.26 6.97
N MET A 287 -6.58 19.06 6.19
CA MET A 287 -6.43 19.16 4.75
C MET A 287 -5.98 20.57 4.37
N SER A 288 -5.22 20.71 3.28
CA SER A 288 -4.83 22.00 2.73
C SER A 288 -4.90 22.01 1.20
N LEU A 289 -4.68 23.18 0.64
CA LEU A 289 -4.78 23.47 -0.80
C LEU A 289 -3.42 23.40 -1.50
N GLY A 290 -2.47 22.68 -0.93
CA GLY A 290 -1.09 22.63 -1.44
C GLY A 290 -1.00 22.18 -2.89
N ALA A 291 -0.30 23.01 -3.68
CA ALA A 291 -0.01 22.80 -5.10
C ALA A 291 -1.26 22.67 -6.01
N LEU A 292 -2.37 23.36 -5.65
CA LEU A 292 -3.53 23.49 -6.53
C LEU A 292 -3.36 24.63 -7.58
N ASP A 293 -2.29 25.37 -7.50
CA ASP A 293 -1.86 26.34 -8.51
C ASP A 293 -1.37 25.69 -9.80
N MET A 294 -1.22 24.37 -9.84
CA MET A 294 -0.62 23.68 -10.98
C MET A 294 -1.37 22.43 -11.43
N VAL A 295 -1.26 22.17 -12.74
CA VAL A 295 -1.60 20.91 -13.41
C VAL A 295 -0.32 20.32 -13.97
N ASN A 296 -0.11 19.01 -13.79
CA ASN A 296 1.15 18.35 -14.10
C ASN A 296 1.07 17.63 -15.46
N PHE A 297 2.13 17.76 -16.26
CA PHE A 297 2.35 17.05 -17.51
C PHE A 297 3.76 16.46 -17.55
N GLY A 298 4.03 15.60 -18.50
CA GLY A 298 5.36 15.10 -18.81
C GLY A 298 6.28 16.16 -19.42
N GLY A 299 7.28 15.75 -20.19
CA GLY A 299 8.15 16.68 -20.91
C GLY A 299 7.36 17.70 -21.72
N ARG A 300 7.97 18.87 -21.99
CA ARG A 300 7.29 20.01 -22.63
C ARG A 300 6.56 19.64 -23.92
N GLU A 301 7.10 18.71 -24.68
CA GLU A 301 6.56 18.22 -25.95
C GLU A 301 5.34 17.30 -25.79
N THR A 302 5.09 16.77 -24.59
CA THR A 302 3.93 15.92 -24.28
C THR A 302 2.70 16.69 -23.84
N VAL A 303 2.84 18.02 -23.61
CA VAL A 303 1.72 18.87 -23.22
C VAL A 303 0.72 18.96 -24.37
N PRO A 304 -0.58 18.59 -24.16
CA PRO A 304 -1.57 18.60 -25.20
C PRO A 304 -1.74 19.97 -25.87
N ALA A 305 -1.92 20.00 -27.20
CA ALA A 305 -2.01 21.22 -28.00
C ALA A 305 -3.12 22.18 -27.55
N GLN A 306 -4.18 21.67 -26.94
CA GLN A 306 -5.27 22.48 -26.38
C GLN A 306 -4.80 23.47 -25.28
N TRP A 307 -3.66 23.21 -24.68
CA TRP A 307 -3.05 24.05 -23.64
C TRP A 307 -2.00 25.02 -24.18
N ASN A 308 -1.84 25.10 -25.53
CA ASN A 308 -0.98 26.10 -26.13
C ASN A 308 -1.47 27.51 -25.76
N GLY A 309 -0.54 28.36 -25.34
CA GLY A 309 -0.84 29.74 -24.88
C GLY A 309 -1.15 29.86 -23.38
N ARG A 310 -1.20 28.75 -22.63
CA ARG A 310 -1.28 28.77 -21.16
C ARG A 310 0.08 29.09 -20.55
N LEU A 311 0.06 29.59 -19.32
CA LEU A 311 1.28 29.78 -18.52
C LEU A 311 1.83 28.41 -18.14
N LEU A 312 2.97 28.05 -18.73
CA LEU A 312 3.68 26.80 -18.54
C LEU A 312 5.04 27.07 -17.91
N HIS A 313 5.42 26.23 -16.95
CA HIS A 313 6.71 26.24 -16.30
C HIS A 313 7.38 24.88 -16.48
N VAL A 314 8.52 24.83 -17.19
CA VAL A 314 9.32 23.60 -17.31
C VAL A 314 10.12 23.41 -16.04
N HIS A 315 9.68 22.47 -15.21
CA HIS A 315 10.34 22.15 -13.96
C HIS A 315 11.64 21.36 -14.17
N ASN A 316 11.60 20.39 -15.09
CA ASN A 316 12.74 19.61 -15.58
C ASN A 316 12.42 19.01 -16.97
N SER A 317 13.31 18.17 -17.52
CA SER A 317 13.10 17.52 -18.83
C SER A 317 11.82 16.68 -18.91
N GLU A 318 11.39 16.08 -17.79
CA GLU A 318 10.30 15.12 -17.71
C GLU A 318 9.01 15.70 -17.11
N VAL A 319 9.05 16.95 -16.61
CA VAL A 319 7.91 17.56 -15.91
C VAL A 319 7.69 19.00 -16.33
N THR A 320 6.51 19.25 -16.84
CA THR A 320 5.99 20.59 -17.17
C THR A 320 4.75 20.88 -16.35
N LEU A 321 4.73 22.03 -15.70
CA LEU A 321 3.62 22.49 -14.88
C LEU A 321 2.82 23.54 -15.66
N MET A 322 1.50 23.52 -15.54
CA MET A 322 0.59 24.50 -16.10
C MET A 322 -0.16 25.21 -14.98
N ARG A 323 -0.14 26.55 -14.96
CA ARG A 323 -0.89 27.32 -13.95
C ARG A 323 -2.40 27.10 -14.11
N THR A 324 -3.09 26.80 -13.03
CA THR A 324 -4.56 26.73 -12.97
C THR A 324 -5.19 28.13 -13.14
N SER A 325 -6.28 28.21 -13.89
CA SER A 325 -7.02 29.45 -14.10
C SER A 325 -8.09 29.69 -13.03
N VAL A 326 -8.65 30.89 -13.00
CA VAL A 326 -9.80 31.28 -12.14
C VAL A 326 -10.95 30.27 -12.26
N GLU A 327 -11.32 29.90 -13.50
CA GLU A 327 -12.44 28.99 -13.74
C GLU A 327 -12.12 27.56 -13.30
N GLU A 328 -10.89 27.09 -13.56
CA GLU A 328 -10.43 25.77 -13.12
C GLU A 328 -10.38 25.70 -11.60
N ASN A 329 -9.92 26.73 -10.92
CA ASN A 329 -9.90 26.83 -9.47
C ASN A 329 -11.30 26.77 -8.84
N ARG A 330 -12.33 27.37 -9.47
CA ARG A 330 -13.72 27.18 -9.03
C ARG A 330 -14.18 25.73 -9.17
N LYS A 331 -13.82 25.05 -10.26
CA LYS A 331 -14.15 23.63 -10.46
C LYS A 331 -13.43 22.74 -9.44
N ILE A 332 -12.15 23.02 -9.18
CA ILE A 332 -11.34 22.34 -8.15
C ILE A 332 -11.99 22.54 -6.76
N ALA A 333 -12.37 23.77 -6.42
CA ALA A 333 -13.09 24.08 -5.18
C ALA A 333 -14.39 23.30 -5.05
N ALA A 334 -15.19 23.22 -6.13
CA ALA A 334 -16.43 22.46 -6.14
C ALA A 334 -16.20 20.94 -5.94
N PHE A 335 -15.14 20.38 -6.55
CA PHE A 335 -14.76 18.98 -6.34
C PHE A 335 -14.41 18.74 -4.86
N ILE A 336 -13.51 19.55 -4.29
CA ILE A 336 -13.08 19.42 -2.90
C ILE A 336 -14.27 19.58 -1.95
N ALA A 337 -15.08 20.63 -2.11
CA ALA A 337 -16.23 20.89 -1.26
C ALA A 337 -17.25 19.74 -1.29
N LYS A 338 -17.53 19.18 -2.49
CA LYS A 338 -18.40 18.01 -2.65
C LYS A 338 -17.91 16.82 -1.82
N LYS A 339 -16.58 16.58 -1.78
CA LYS A 339 -15.99 15.46 -1.03
C LYS A 339 -16.00 15.75 0.46
N ILE A 340 -15.43 16.85 0.91
CA ILE A 340 -15.32 17.14 2.33
C ILE A 340 -16.67 17.36 3.02
N ASN A 341 -17.72 17.79 2.29
CA ASN A 341 -19.08 17.89 2.83
C ASN A 341 -19.66 16.53 3.26
N GLN A 342 -19.10 15.43 2.78
CA GLN A 342 -19.46 14.07 3.17
C GLN A 342 -18.68 13.54 4.38
N SER A 343 -17.72 14.33 4.90
CA SER A 343 -16.90 13.87 6.02
C SER A 343 -17.73 13.54 7.26
N ILE A 344 -17.54 12.33 7.77
CA ILE A 344 -18.18 11.84 9.00
C ILE A 344 -17.31 12.09 10.24
N GLY A 345 -16.02 12.30 10.07
CA GLY A 345 -15.05 12.61 11.11
C GLY A 345 -14.73 14.09 11.25
N PRO A 346 -13.89 14.46 12.22
CA PRO A 346 -13.40 15.82 12.38
C PRO A 346 -12.44 16.19 11.25
N LEU A 347 -12.75 17.28 10.54
CA LEU A 347 -11.97 17.76 9.41
C LEU A 347 -11.75 19.27 9.50
N THR A 348 -10.49 19.72 9.39
CA THR A 348 -10.13 21.13 9.24
C THR A 348 -9.49 21.33 7.88
N LEU A 349 -10.08 22.20 7.05
CA LEU A 349 -9.50 22.68 5.80
C LEU A 349 -8.73 23.97 6.07
N LEU A 350 -7.41 23.94 5.85
CA LEU A 350 -6.53 25.11 5.98
C LEU A 350 -6.35 25.79 4.64
N ILE A 351 -6.59 27.10 4.61
CA ILE A 351 -6.41 27.96 3.42
C ILE A 351 -5.18 28.86 3.62
N PRO A 352 -4.06 28.64 2.90
CA PRO A 352 -2.92 29.55 2.93
C PRO A 352 -3.20 30.76 2.03
N GLU A 353 -3.51 31.92 2.63
CA GLU A 353 -4.00 33.09 1.90
C GLU A 353 -2.96 33.81 1.01
N LYS A 354 -1.67 33.40 1.08
CA LYS A 354 -0.58 34.11 0.34
C LYS A 354 0.21 33.20 -0.59
N GLY A 355 -0.40 32.09 -1.03
CA GLY A 355 0.17 31.16 -2.00
C GLY A 355 0.14 29.71 -1.53
N VAL A 356 -0.23 28.83 -2.46
CA VAL A 356 -0.46 27.40 -2.20
C VAL A 356 0.76 26.52 -2.54
N SER A 357 1.83 27.12 -3.09
CA SER A 357 3.08 26.42 -3.42
C SER A 357 4.30 27.36 -3.34
N ILE A 358 5.50 26.80 -3.46
CA ILE A 358 6.73 27.61 -3.49
C ILE A 358 6.82 28.51 -4.73
N ILE A 359 6.15 28.17 -5.82
CA ILE A 359 6.14 28.96 -7.06
C ILE A 359 4.90 29.86 -7.21
N ASP A 360 4.01 29.86 -6.21
CA ASP A 360 2.79 30.66 -6.16
C ASP A 360 2.86 31.77 -5.10
N VAL A 361 4.01 32.34 -4.89
CA VAL A 361 4.20 33.51 -4.00
C VAL A 361 4.66 34.73 -4.80
N PRO A 362 4.49 35.96 -4.29
CA PRO A 362 4.88 37.18 -5.01
C PRO A 362 6.28 37.12 -5.61
N GLY A 363 6.39 37.37 -6.91
CA GLY A 363 7.63 37.33 -7.68
C GLY A 363 7.96 35.96 -8.29
N MET A 364 7.19 34.92 -8.01
CA MET A 364 7.35 33.58 -8.57
C MET A 364 6.46 33.36 -9.80
N PRO A 365 6.80 32.37 -10.67
CA PRO A 365 6.17 32.20 -11.98
C PRO A 365 4.65 31.98 -11.97
N PHE A 366 4.13 31.34 -10.91
CA PHE A 366 2.69 30.98 -10.83
C PHE A 366 1.89 31.89 -9.93
N HIS A 367 2.49 32.97 -9.41
CA HIS A 367 1.76 33.89 -8.57
C HIS A 367 0.58 34.53 -9.32
N ASP A 368 -0.63 34.21 -8.92
CA ASP A 368 -1.90 34.72 -9.46
C ASP A 368 -2.93 34.84 -8.34
N SER A 369 -2.96 36.00 -7.68
CA SER A 369 -3.83 36.24 -6.55
C SER A 369 -5.33 36.25 -6.91
N GLU A 370 -5.69 36.45 -8.18
CA GLU A 370 -7.09 36.40 -8.64
C GLU A 370 -7.55 34.94 -8.75
N ALA A 371 -6.69 34.05 -9.29
CA ALA A 371 -6.97 32.64 -9.39
C ALA A 371 -7.05 31.98 -8.00
N ASP A 372 -6.14 32.35 -7.08
CA ASP A 372 -6.16 31.83 -5.71
C ASP A 372 -7.40 32.31 -4.94
N LYS A 373 -7.74 33.57 -5.07
CA LYS A 373 -8.94 34.16 -4.46
C LYS A 373 -10.20 33.43 -4.94
N ALA A 374 -10.29 33.11 -6.23
CA ALA A 374 -11.43 32.37 -6.77
C ALA A 374 -11.54 30.94 -6.14
N LEU A 375 -10.41 30.25 -5.89
CA LEU A 375 -10.38 28.99 -5.18
C LEU A 375 -10.90 29.13 -3.75
N PHE A 376 -10.39 30.12 -3.01
CA PHE A 376 -10.72 30.32 -1.60
C PHE A 376 -12.17 30.73 -1.39
N GLU A 377 -12.66 31.74 -2.15
CA GLU A 377 -14.04 32.20 -2.05
C GLU A 377 -15.05 31.14 -2.43
N GLU A 378 -14.77 30.32 -3.46
CA GLU A 378 -15.68 29.25 -3.85
C GLU A 378 -15.72 28.13 -2.79
N LEU A 379 -14.59 27.79 -2.15
CA LEU A 379 -14.57 26.86 -1.02
C LEU A 379 -15.35 27.40 0.18
N GLU A 380 -15.15 28.68 0.56
CA GLU A 380 -15.91 29.31 1.66
C GLU A 380 -17.41 29.29 1.42
N LYS A 381 -17.84 29.44 0.17
CA LYS A 381 -19.24 29.40 -0.23
C LYS A 381 -19.84 27.99 -0.22
N LEU A 382 -19.08 26.98 -0.68
CA LEU A 382 -19.61 25.63 -0.93
C LEU A 382 -19.45 24.69 0.26
N VAL A 383 -18.46 24.91 1.12
CA VAL A 383 -18.21 24.04 2.28
C VAL A 383 -19.22 24.32 3.37
N GLN A 384 -19.97 23.30 3.74
CA GLN A 384 -20.92 23.33 4.85
C GLN A 384 -20.16 23.15 6.17
N GLN A 385 -19.80 24.24 6.82
CA GLN A 385 -19.12 24.18 8.11
C GLN A 385 -20.04 23.65 9.22
N THR A 386 -19.49 22.85 10.11
CA THR A 386 -20.17 22.24 11.27
C THR A 386 -19.23 22.27 12.48
N GLU A 387 -19.66 21.73 13.61
CA GLU A 387 -18.76 21.58 14.77
C GLU A 387 -17.53 20.73 14.44
N LYS A 388 -17.68 19.72 13.57
CA LYS A 388 -16.61 18.80 13.16
C LYS A 388 -15.91 19.19 11.86
N ARG A 389 -16.49 20.06 11.05
CA ARG A 389 -15.93 20.48 9.75
C ARG A 389 -15.75 21.98 9.71
N LYS A 390 -14.50 22.43 9.60
CA LYS A 390 -14.16 23.85 9.67
C LYS A 390 -13.23 24.27 8.54
N ILE A 391 -13.36 25.53 8.12
CA ILE A 391 -12.35 26.24 7.34
C ILE A 391 -11.58 27.13 8.29
N VAL A 392 -10.25 27.11 8.19
CA VAL A 392 -9.36 28.01 8.90
C VAL A 392 -8.45 28.69 7.87
N LYS A 393 -8.53 30.02 7.80
CA LYS A 393 -7.69 30.85 6.93
C LYS A 393 -6.42 31.22 7.68
N VAL A 394 -5.28 31.05 7.02
CA VAL A 394 -3.97 31.35 7.60
C VAL A 394 -3.33 32.45 6.74
N PRO A 395 -3.02 33.63 7.32
CA PRO A 395 -2.58 34.82 6.56
C PRO A 395 -1.12 34.74 6.11
N CYS A 396 -0.69 33.59 5.61
CA CYS A 396 0.67 33.35 5.11
C CYS A 396 0.63 32.35 3.93
N ALA A 397 1.78 32.13 3.29
CA ALA A 397 1.95 31.09 2.28
C ALA A 397 2.07 29.71 2.92
N ILE A 398 1.81 28.64 2.15
CA ILE A 398 1.83 27.28 2.66
C ILE A 398 3.18 26.85 3.26
N ASN A 399 4.29 27.35 2.68
CA ASN A 399 5.64 27.02 3.15
C ASN A 399 6.17 27.96 4.26
N ASP A 400 5.33 28.88 4.74
CA ASP A 400 5.69 29.69 5.91
C ASP A 400 5.66 28.82 7.18
N PRO A 401 6.64 28.95 8.09
CA PRO A 401 6.64 28.22 9.36
C PRO A 401 5.34 28.38 10.18
N LEU A 402 4.68 29.52 10.08
CA LEU A 402 3.40 29.76 10.73
C LEU A 402 2.31 28.80 10.23
N PHE A 403 2.30 28.49 8.92
CA PHE A 403 1.34 27.56 8.36
C PHE A 403 1.53 26.14 8.91
N ALA A 404 2.77 25.67 8.99
CA ALA A 404 3.09 24.37 9.55
C ALA A 404 2.69 24.28 11.04
N GLN A 405 2.95 25.34 11.82
CA GLN A 405 2.52 25.43 13.22
C GLN A 405 1.00 25.34 13.35
N GLU A 406 0.28 26.04 12.47
CA GLU A 406 -1.19 26.03 12.46
C GLU A 406 -1.74 24.65 12.10
N ALA A 407 -1.14 23.96 11.10
CA ALA A 407 -1.51 22.61 10.73
C ALA A 407 -1.35 21.63 11.91
N VAL A 408 -0.24 21.71 12.62
CA VAL A 408 0.02 20.90 13.83
C VAL A 408 -0.97 21.27 14.93
N ARG A 409 -1.23 22.55 15.15
CA ARG A 409 -2.18 23.01 16.18
C ARG A 409 -3.59 22.49 15.92
N GLU A 410 -4.10 22.65 14.72
CA GLU A 410 -5.44 22.19 14.35
C GLU A 410 -5.52 20.65 14.39
N PHE A 411 -4.47 19.95 13.96
CA PHE A 411 -4.43 18.49 14.08
C PHE A 411 -4.50 18.04 15.55
N LYS A 412 -3.67 18.59 16.43
CA LYS A 412 -3.71 18.27 17.88
C LYS A 412 -5.06 18.62 18.51
N LYS A 413 -5.71 19.69 18.07
CA LYS A 413 -7.03 20.09 18.55
C LYS A 413 -8.13 19.11 18.16
N ILE A 414 -8.16 18.62 16.92
CA ILE A 414 -9.18 17.67 16.47
C ILE A 414 -8.93 16.24 16.94
N THR A 415 -7.69 15.88 17.29
CA THR A 415 -7.36 14.59 17.89
C THR A 415 -7.67 14.52 19.39
N SER A 416 -7.74 15.66 20.09
CA SER A 416 -8.14 15.72 21.49
C SER A 416 -9.65 15.56 21.70
N PHE A 417 -10.48 15.64 20.66
CA PHE A 417 -11.83 15.13 20.69
C PHE A 417 -11.72 13.59 20.74
N GLU A 418 -11.94 13.00 21.92
CA GLU A 418 -12.01 11.54 22.10
C GLU A 418 -12.92 10.97 21.01
N VAL A 419 -12.33 10.37 20.00
CA VAL A 419 -12.98 9.32 19.24
C VAL A 419 -13.08 8.16 20.21
N LYS A 420 -14.19 8.00 20.89
CA LYS A 420 -14.58 6.70 21.43
C LYS A 420 -14.68 5.80 20.21
N LEU A 421 -13.56 5.17 19.87
CA LEU A 421 -13.59 3.93 19.13
C LEU A 421 -14.40 2.98 20.03
N ASP A 422 -15.63 2.71 19.64
CA ASP A 422 -16.30 1.47 20.06
C ASP A 422 -15.49 0.32 19.44
N CYS A 423 -14.30 0.13 19.96
CA CYS A 423 -13.73 -1.19 20.01
C CYS A 423 -14.63 -1.94 20.98
N THR A 424 -15.56 -2.71 20.46
CA THR A 424 -16.10 -3.82 21.21
C THR A 424 -14.90 -4.69 21.53
N ASP A 425 -14.30 -4.40 22.69
CA ASP A 425 -13.39 -5.29 23.37
C ASP A 425 -14.21 -6.56 23.70
N GLU A 426 -14.22 -7.52 22.79
CA GLU A 426 -14.27 -8.88 23.28
C GLU A 426 -12.99 -9.04 24.11
N GLU A 427 -13.18 -9.04 25.42
CA GLU A 427 -12.19 -9.39 26.42
C GLU A 427 -11.51 -10.71 26.02
N HIS A 428 -10.45 -10.60 25.27
CA HIS A 428 -9.48 -11.69 25.17
C HIS A 428 -8.60 -11.55 26.40
N SER A 429 -8.93 -12.31 27.44
CA SER A 429 -8.03 -12.60 28.54
C SER A 429 -6.62 -12.83 27.98
N PRO A 430 -5.57 -12.22 28.58
CA PRO A 430 -4.22 -12.40 28.09
C PRO A 430 -3.89 -13.90 28.13
N ILE A 431 -3.70 -14.48 26.94
CA ILE A 431 -3.22 -15.85 26.81
C ILE A 431 -1.85 -15.86 27.48
N GLN A 432 -1.76 -16.50 28.63
CA GLN A 432 -0.48 -16.84 29.25
C GLN A 432 0.30 -17.72 28.26
N ILE A 433 1.26 -17.11 27.59
CA ILE A 433 2.21 -17.84 26.76
C ILE A 433 3.08 -18.62 27.73
N PRO A 434 3.15 -19.96 27.62
CA PRO A 434 4.14 -20.70 28.38
C PRO A 434 5.50 -20.11 28.06
N ALA A 435 6.30 -19.84 29.08
CA ALA A 435 7.65 -19.32 28.90
C ALA A 435 8.37 -20.19 27.85
N ALA A 436 8.74 -19.57 26.73
CA ALA A 436 9.49 -20.26 25.69
C ALA A 436 10.79 -20.76 26.34
N VAL A 437 11.15 -22.01 26.10
CA VAL A 437 12.45 -22.54 26.49
C VAL A 437 13.50 -21.63 25.87
N PRO A 438 14.41 -21.02 26.66
CA PRO A 438 15.41 -20.10 26.14
C PRO A 438 16.23 -20.79 25.06
N GLY A 439 16.21 -20.23 23.85
CA GLY A 439 17.05 -20.72 22.76
C GLY A 439 18.42 -20.02 22.73
N PRO A 440 19.36 -20.43 21.89
CA PRO A 440 20.69 -19.83 21.78
C PRO A 440 20.68 -18.31 21.57
N ARG A 441 19.66 -17.79 20.90
CA ARG A 441 19.43 -16.36 20.71
C ARG A 441 19.17 -15.63 22.02
N ASP A 442 18.39 -16.23 22.91
CA ASP A 442 17.98 -15.61 24.16
C ASP A 442 19.16 -15.56 25.13
N GLU A 443 20.03 -16.57 25.10
CA GLU A 443 21.29 -16.60 25.85
C GLU A 443 22.24 -15.47 25.40
N ILE A 444 22.39 -15.27 24.08
CA ILE A 444 23.22 -14.19 23.51
C ILE A 444 22.66 -12.83 23.93
N LEU A 445 21.36 -12.61 23.79
CA LEU A 445 20.71 -11.36 24.19
C LEU A 445 20.84 -11.09 25.68
N HIS A 446 20.73 -12.12 26.52
CA HIS A 446 20.91 -12.01 27.97
C HIS A 446 22.35 -11.61 28.31
N ARG A 447 23.34 -12.23 27.65
CA ARG A 447 24.77 -11.88 27.83
C ARG A 447 25.05 -10.43 27.45
N LEU A 448 24.58 -9.97 26.29
CA LEU A 448 24.78 -8.59 25.83
C LEU A 448 24.09 -7.57 26.73
N LYS A 449 22.88 -7.87 27.22
CA LYS A 449 22.19 -7.02 28.23
C LYS A 449 22.95 -6.94 29.54
N ALA A 450 23.57 -8.02 29.98
CA ALA A 450 24.40 -8.03 31.20
C ALA A 450 25.65 -7.16 31.05
N VAL A 451 26.29 -7.15 29.85
CA VAL A 451 27.43 -6.26 29.56
C VAL A 451 26.98 -4.80 29.69
N VAL A 452 25.86 -4.41 29.06
CA VAL A 452 25.31 -3.06 29.13
C VAL A 452 24.96 -2.68 30.60
N ALA A 453 24.30 -3.57 31.33
CA ALA A 453 23.92 -3.33 32.73
C ALA A 453 25.13 -3.14 33.65
N SER A 454 26.29 -3.71 33.30
CA SER A 454 27.56 -3.50 34.03
C SER A 454 28.25 -2.17 33.72
N GLY A 455 27.66 -1.32 32.84
CA GLY A 455 28.24 -0.05 32.41
C GLY A 455 29.41 -0.21 31.42
N LYS A 456 29.64 -1.41 30.88
CA LYS A 456 30.68 -1.65 29.89
C LYS A 456 30.12 -1.51 28.47
N PRO A 457 30.91 -1.00 27.53
CA PRO A 457 30.52 -0.99 26.12
C PRO A 457 30.50 -2.42 25.54
N ILE A 458 29.60 -2.69 24.59
CA ILE A 458 29.66 -3.89 23.76
C ILE A 458 30.78 -3.66 22.72
N VAL A 459 31.75 -4.57 22.68
CA VAL A 459 32.85 -4.53 21.72
C VAL A 459 32.50 -5.41 20.52
N GLY A 460 32.34 -4.80 19.34
CA GLY A 460 32.09 -5.49 18.08
C GLY A 460 33.31 -5.51 17.18
N GLY A 461 33.64 -6.65 16.60
CA GLY A 461 34.66 -6.82 15.58
C GLY A 461 34.05 -7.16 14.21
N GLY A 462 34.78 -6.91 13.14
CA GLY A 462 34.40 -7.27 11.77
C GLY A 462 35.37 -8.32 11.20
N ALA A 463 34.91 -9.56 11.01
CA ALA A 463 35.74 -10.64 10.50
C ALA A 463 35.42 -10.96 9.03
N GLY A 464 36.42 -10.90 8.18
CA GLY A 464 36.36 -11.34 6.78
C GLY A 464 36.71 -12.81 6.56
N THR A 465 37.22 -13.48 7.60
CA THR A 465 37.59 -14.90 7.58
C THR A 465 37.41 -15.52 8.97
N GLY A 466 37.23 -16.83 9.03
CA GLY A 466 37.08 -17.56 10.30
C GLY A 466 38.30 -17.42 11.23
N ILE A 467 39.50 -17.25 10.67
CA ILE A 467 40.71 -17.06 11.49
C ILE A 467 40.70 -15.69 12.21
N SER A 468 40.26 -14.64 11.49
CA SER A 468 40.09 -13.32 12.10
C SER A 468 39.05 -13.34 13.22
N ALA A 469 37.90 -14.00 13.00
CA ALA A 469 36.86 -14.16 14.00
C ALA A 469 37.37 -14.84 15.27
N LYS A 470 38.15 -15.91 15.16
CA LYS A 470 38.76 -16.60 16.31
C LYS A 470 39.72 -15.72 17.11
N PHE A 471 40.48 -14.85 16.46
CA PHE A 471 41.36 -13.93 17.16
C PHE A 471 40.63 -12.76 17.81
N GLU A 472 39.58 -12.24 17.17
CA GLU A 472 38.72 -11.21 17.74
C GLU A 472 37.97 -11.74 18.97
N GLU A 473 37.44 -12.97 18.93
CA GLU A 473 36.83 -13.63 20.08
C GLU A 473 37.82 -13.79 21.23
N LYS A 474 39.02 -14.29 20.96
CA LYS A 474 40.11 -14.39 21.97
C LYS A 474 40.55 -13.05 22.51
N GLY A 475 40.43 -11.97 21.72
CA GLY A 475 40.67 -10.60 22.13
C GLY A 475 39.58 -10.00 23.00
N GLY A 476 38.46 -10.71 23.21
CA GLY A 476 37.37 -10.26 24.07
C GLY A 476 36.27 -9.51 23.33
N ALA A 477 36.09 -9.69 22.02
CA ALA A 477 34.96 -9.16 21.29
C ALA A 477 33.67 -9.84 21.74
N ASP A 478 32.63 -9.04 22.02
CA ASP A 478 31.30 -9.50 22.41
C ASP A 478 30.43 -9.89 21.21
N LEU A 479 30.71 -9.28 20.04
CA LEU A 479 29.98 -9.48 18.80
C LEU A 479 30.94 -9.50 17.63
N ILE A 480 30.77 -10.44 16.69
CA ILE A 480 31.58 -10.53 15.47
C ILE A 480 30.64 -10.48 14.27
N VAL A 481 30.89 -9.50 13.38
CA VAL A 481 30.18 -9.33 12.13
C VAL A 481 30.98 -9.99 10.99
N VAL A 482 30.45 -11.06 10.43
CA VAL A 482 31.03 -11.76 9.27
C VAL A 482 30.52 -11.09 7.98
N TYR A 483 31.41 -10.81 7.02
CA TYR A 483 31.07 -10.19 5.76
C TYR A 483 31.67 -10.93 4.55
N ASN A 484 30.88 -11.05 3.49
CA ASN A 484 31.21 -11.84 2.29
C ASN A 484 32.42 -11.31 1.53
N SER A 485 32.67 -10.00 1.55
CA SER A 485 33.81 -9.41 0.83
C SER A 485 35.17 -9.90 1.33
N GLY A 486 35.25 -10.45 2.55
CA GLY A 486 36.46 -11.03 3.10
C GLY A 486 37.00 -12.19 2.27
N MET A 487 36.13 -13.10 1.84
CA MET A 487 36.47 -14.23 0.96
C MET A 487 37.05 -13.75 -0.38
N PHE A 488 36.45 -12.74 -0.99
CA PHE A 488 36.92 -12.17 -2.26
C PHE A 488 38.28 -11.46 -2.13
N ARG A 489 38.51 -10.73 -1.02
CA ARG A 489 39.79 -10.11 -0.72
C ARG A 489 40.92 -11.14 -0.56
N MET A 490 40.64 -12.25 0.12
CA MET A 490 41.60 -13.35 0.25
C MET A 490 41.91 -14.02 -1.09
N GLY A 491 40.94 -14.00 -2.02
CA GLY A 491 41.14 -14.40 -3.42
C GLY A 491 41.82 -13.36 -4.33
N GLY A 492 42.27 -12.24 -3.75
CA GLY A 492 42.97 -11.17 -4.53
C GLY A 492 42.02 -10.18 -5.22
N HIS A 493 40.74 -10.20 -4.92
CA HIS A 493 39.75 -9.28 -5.50
C HIS A 493 39.50 -8.06 -4.60
N GLY A 494 39.06 -6.95 -5.19
CA GLY A 494 38.65 -5.76 -4.43
C GLY A 494 37.39 -5.97 -3.62
N SER A 495 37.15 -5.15 -2.60
CA SER A 495 35.97 -5.25 -1.70
C SER A 495 34.62 -5.20 -2.44
N LEU A 496 34.54 -4.48 -3.56
CA LEU A 496 33.35 -4.38 -4.39
C LEU A 496 32.92 -5.73 -5.01
N ALA A 497 33.83 -6.70 -5.10
CA ALA A 497 33.50 -8.04 -5.60
C ALA A 497 32.42 -8.73 -4.74
N GLY A 498 32.32 -8.40 -3.46
CA GLY A 498 31.25 -8.89 -2.56
C GLY A 498 29.86 -8.34 -2.88
N LEU A 499 29.76 -7.27 -3.67
CA LEU A 499 28.50 -6.66 -4.11
C LEU A 499 28.09 -7.08 -5.52
N MET A 500 28.95 -7.84 -6.21
CA MET A 500 28.70 -8.26 -7.59
C MET A 500 27.86 -9.56 -7.61
N PRO A 501 27.03 -9.79 -8.65
CA PRO A 501 26.09 -10.93 -8.72
C PRO A 501 26.78 -12.24 -9.13
N TYR A 502 27.97 -12.53 -8.63
CA TYR A 502 28.69 -13.77 -8.98
C TYR A 502 28.20 -14.98 -8.20
N LYS A 503 27.72 -14.79 -6.96
CA LYS A 503 27.23 -15.83 -6.08
C LYS A 503 26.24 -15.26 -5.06
N ASP A 504 25.49 -16.14 -4.38
CA ASP A 504 24.65 -15.77 -3.25
C ASP A 504 25.51 -15.32 -2.05
N ALA A 505 25.44 -14.03 -1.71
CA ALA A 505 26.20 -13.42 -0.63
C ALA A 505 25.87 -14.04 0.74
N ASN A 506 24.62 -14.41 0.99
CA ASN A 506 24.20 -15.00 2.25
C ASN A 506 24.72 -16.45 2.38
N ALA A 507 24.69 -17.21 1.29
CA ALA A 507 25.26 -18.55 1.28
C ALA A 507 26.77 -18.54 1.55
N ILE A 508 27.49 -17.54 1.01
CA ILE A 508 28.93 -17.38 1.28
C ILE A 508 29.16 -17.07 2.77
N MET A 509 28.37 -16.16 3.37
CA MET A 509 28.51 -15.83 4.80
C MET A 509 28.21 -17.04 5.70
N LEU A 510 27.21 -17.84 5.37
CA LEU A 510 26.88 -19.07 6.10
C LEU A 510 27.99 -20.13 6.00
N GLN A 511 28.75 -20.17 4.88
CA GLN A 511 29.89 -21.07 4.71
C GLN A 511 31.14 -20.59 5.48
N MET A 512 31.22 -19.29 5.77
CA MET A 512 32.36 -18.69 6.47
C MET A 512 32.20 -18.70 8.00
N GLY A 513 30.96 -18.70 8.51
CA GLY A 513 30.62 -18.76 9.94
C GLY A 513 30.43 -20.17 10.39
#